data_5145905ab2cdfec6e99a3db7d13bf582
#
_entry.id   5145905ab2cdfec6e99a3db7d13bf582
#
_cell.length_a   1.000
_cell.length_b   1.000
_cell.length_c   1.000
_cell.angle_alpha   90.00
_cell.angle_beta   90.00
_cell.angle_gamma   90.00
#
_symmetry.space_group_name_H-M   'P 1'
#
loop_
_entity.id
_entity.type
_entity.pdbx_description
1 polymer ?
#
loop_
_entity_poly.entity_id
_entity_poly.type
_entity_poly.pdbx_seq_one_letter_code
_entity_poly.pdbx_strand_id
1 'polypeptide(L)'
;MTEIRIGYARCSTDKQDLTAQQEALIKLGVSPERIYIDKGLTGANRQRPGLDQALAAVRQGDTLVVPKLDRLARSVPDAREIADTLQARGVKLALG
;
A
#
# COMPACT_ATOMS: atom_id res chain seq x y z
N MET A 1 -19.26 13.17 -0.35
CA MET A 1 -18.11 13.08 0.53
C MET A 1 -16.92 12.54 -0.23
N THR A 2 -15.78 13.08 0.07
CA THR A 2 -14.58 12.72 -0.65
C THR A 2 -14.00 11.40 -0.16
N GLU A 3 -13.70 10.54 -1.10
CA GLU A 3 -12.98 9.32 -0.85
C GLU A 3 -11.57 9.66 -0.43
N ILE A 4 -11.09 9.01 0.62
CA ILE A 4 -9.71 9.16 1.08
C ILE A 4 -8.88 8.06 0.44
N ARG A 5 -7.77 8.44 -0.16
CA ARG A 5 -6.82 7.49 -0.74
C ARG A 5 -5.61 7.38 0.14
N ILE A 6 -5.35 6.18 0.61
CA ILE A 6 -4.19 5.84 1.44
C ILE A 6 -3.23 5.06 0.56
N GLY A 7 -1.97 5.48 0.51
CA GLY A 7 -0.97 4.82 -0.31
C GLY A 7 -0.09 3.90 0.50
N TYR A 8 0.31 2.80 -0.11
CA TYR A 8 1.29 1.89 0.48
C TYR A 8 2.29 1.48 -0.58
N ALA A 9 3.57 1.44 -0.20
CA ALA A 9 4.63 0.96 -1.05
C ALA A 9 5.64 0.18 -0.23
N ARG A 10 6.19 -0.87 -0.83
CA ARG A 10 7.32 -1.61 -0.29
C ARG A 10 8.52 -1.31 -1.17
N CYS A 11 9.55 -0.71 -0.58
CA CYS A 11 10.70 -0.23 -1.31
C CYS A 11 11.99 -0.88 -0.81
N SER A 12 12.98 -0.92 -1.67
CA SER A 12 14.34 -1.22 -1.24
C SER A 12 14.89 -0.04 -0.44
N THR A 13 16.12 -0.15 0.06
CA THR A 13 16.78 0.96 0.75
C THR A 13 17.27 2.04 -0.23
N ASP A 14 17.16 1.80 -1.53
CA ASP A 14 17.57 2.73 -2.56
C ASP A 14 16.65 3.95 -2.57
N LYS A 15 17.23 5.14 -2.48
CA LYS A 15 16.47 6.39 -2.51
C LYS A 15 15.73 6.60 -3.82
N GLN A 16 16.29 6.12 -4.94
CA GLN A 16 15.63 6.25 -6.23
C GLN A 16 14.35 5.43 -6.29
N ASP A 17 14.39 4.20 -5.75
CA ASP A 17 13.21 3.36 -5.70
C ASP A 17 12.14 3.98 -4.79
N LEU A 18 12.53 4.49 -3.64
CA LEU A 18 11.62 5.15 -2.72
C LEU A 18 10.93 6.34 -3.40
N THR A 19 11.70 7.21 -4.04
CA THR A 19 11.16 8.37 -4.73
C THR A 19 10.19 7.97 -5.84
N ALA A 20 10.56 6.95 -6.63
CA ALA A 20 9.72 6.47 -7.72
C ALA A 20 8.37 5.94 -7.19
N GLN A 21 8.39 5.20 -6.09
CA GLN A 21 7.17 4.68 -5.50
C GLN A 21 6.28 5.80 -4.97
N GLN A 22 6.88 6.79 -4.30
CA GLN A 22 6.12 7.93 -3.79
C GLN A 22 5.49 8.73 -4.92
N GLU A 23 6.24 9.00 -5.99
CA GLU A 23 5.73 9.74 -7.13
C GLU A 23 4.59 8.99 -7.82
N ALA A 24 4.71 7.68 -7.95
CA ALA A 24 3.65 6.87 -8.55
C ALA A 24 2.35 6.99 -7.74
N LEU A 25 2.45 6.95 -6.42
CA LEU A 25 1.29 7.09 -5.55
C LEU A 25 0.68 8.48 -5.64
N ILE A 26 1.50 9.52 -5.69
CA ILE A 26 1.01 10.89 -5.82
C ILE A 26 0.26 11.06 -7.13
N LYS A 27 0.77 10.48 -8.22
CA LYS A 27 0.08 10.52 -9.52
C LYS A 27 -1.27 9.82 -9.48
N LEU A 28 -1.42 8.84 -8.60
CA LEU A 28 -2.68 8.13 -8.43
C LEU A 28 -3.65 8.84 -7.48
N GLY A 29 -3.30 10.02 -7.02
CA GLY A 29 -4.18 10.85 -6.22
C GLY A 29 -3.99 10.71 -4.72
N VAL A 30 -2.88 10.14 -4.28
CA VAL A 30 -2.58 9.99 -2.86
C VAL A 30 -1.79 11.19 -2.36
N SER A 31 -2.20 11.77 -1.25
CA SER A 31 -1.45 12.86 -0.62
C SER A 31 -0.15 12.31 -0.01
N PRO A 32 0.97 13.05 -0.11
CA PRO A 32 2.24 12.56 0.43
C PRO A 32 2.19 12.17 1.91
N GLU A 33 1.38 12.85 2.69
CA GLU A 33 1.22 12.59 4.13
C GLU A 33 0.44 11.32 4.42
N ARG A 34 -0.18 10.72 3.40
CA ARG A 34 -0.96 9.48 3.53
C ARG A 34 -0.29 8.30 2.87
N ILE A 35 1.00 8.39 2.63
CA ILE A 35 1.78 7.31 2.05
C ILE A 35 2.51 6.58 3.17
N TYR A 36 2.29 5.27 3.26
CA TYR A 36 2.96 4.39 4.21
C TYR A 36 3.95 3.53 3.45
N ILE A 37 5.16 3.39 3.99
CA ILE A 37 6.25 2.75 3.29
C ILE A 37 6.96 1.78 4.22
N ASP A 38 7.27 0.59 3.70
CA ASP A 38 8.17 -0.36 4.34
C ASP A 38 9.46 -0.41 3.54
N LYS A 39 10.57 -0.12 4.20
CA LYS A 39 11.88 -0.05 3.54
C LYS A 39 12.74 -1.25 3.91
N GLY A 40 13.49 -1.74 2.94
CA GLY A 40 14.53 -2.73 3.18
C GLY A 40 14.04 -4.10 3.60
N LEU A 41 12.76 -4.39 3.44
CA LEU A 41 12.22 -5.68 3.82
C LEU A 41 12.53 -6.72 2.76
N THR A 42 13.02 -7.86 3.20
CA THR A 42 13.25 -9.01 2.31
C THR A 42 12.06 -9.97 2.39
N GLY A 43 12.04 -10.93 1.49
CA GLY A 43 11.00 -11.95 1.50
C GLY A 43 10.96 -12.78 2.79
N ALA A 44 12.05 -12.83 3.53
CA ALA A 44 12.12 -13.57 4.79
C ALA A 44 11.52 -12.78 5.95
N ASN A 45 11.41 -11.48 5.83
CA ASN A 45 10.88 -10.64 6.89
C ASN A 45 9.36 -10.56 6.77
N ARG A 46 8.65 -11.07 7.77
CA ARG A 46 7.19 -11.08 7.78
C ARG A 46 6.57 -9.80 8.34
N GLN A 47 7.36 -9.03 9.07
CA GLN A 47 6.85 -7.81 9.68
C GLN A 47 6.79 -6.70 8.64
N ARG A 48 5.62 -6.10 8.51
CA ARG A 48 5.41 -4.99 7.60
C ARG A 48 4.65 -3.89 8.34
N PRO A 49 5.33 -3.15 9.22
CA PRO A 49 4.66 -2.14 10.04
C PRO A 49 3.97 -1.05 9.21
N GLY A 50 4.55 -0.67 8.07
CA GLY A 50 3.92 0.30 7.19
C GLY A 50 2.60 -0.20 6.62
N LEU A 51 2.55 -1.47 6.20
CA LEU A 51 1.31 -2.06 5.72
C LEU A 51 0.27 -2.14 6.85
N ASP A 52 0.68 -2.55 8.04
CA ASP A 52 -0.22 -2.60 9.18
C ASP A 52 -0.82 -1.23 9.48
N GLN A 53 -0.01 -0.18 9.42
CA GLN A 53 -0.47 1.18 9.63
C GLN A 53 -1.43 1.63 8.53
N ALA A 54 -1.13 1.29 7.27
CA ALA A 54 -2.00 1.63 6.15
C ALA A 54 -3.36 0.94 6.30
N LEU A 55 -3.35 -0.34 6.65
CA LEU A 55 -4.59 -1.09 6.86
C LEU A 55 -5.40 -0.54 8.03
N ALA A 56 -4.73 -0.04 9.07
CA ALA A 56 -5.40 0.57 10.20
C ALA A 56 -5.97 1.95 9.85
N ALA A 57 -5.36 2.64 8.90
CA ALA A 57 -5.78 3.98 8.50
C ALA A 57 -6.97 3.99 7.54
N VAL A 58 -7.12 2.94 6.71
CA VAL A 58 -8.24 2.88 5.76
C VAL A 58 -9.53 2.54 6.50
N ARG A 59 -10.61 3.16 6.04
CA ARG A 59 -11.94 2.95 6.58
C ARG A 59 -12.90 2.59 5.46
N GLN A 60 -14.09 2.18 5.82
CA GLN A 60 -15.13 1.88 4.84
C GLN A 60 -15.31 3.08 3.90
N GLY A 61 -15.28 2.82 2.60
CA GLY A 61 -15.40 3.85 1.58
C GLY A 61 -14.07 4.42 1.11
N ASP A 62 -12.96 4.13 1.81
CA ASP A 62 -11.64 4.59 1.39
C ASP A 62 -11.05 3.65 0.36
N THR A 63 -9.94 4.07 -0.23
CA THR A 63 -9.21 3.26 -1.21
C THR A 63 -7.76 3.11 -0.77
N LEU A 64 -7.28 1.88 -0.77
CA LEU A 64 -5.85 1.61 -0.60
C LEU A 64 -5.22 1.56 -1.98
N VAL A 65 -4.21 2.42 -2.21
CA VAL A 65 -3.56 2.56 -3.50
C VAL A 65 -2.15 2.02 -3.39
N VAL A 66 -1.78 1.15 -4.32
CA VAL A 66 -0.40 0.63 -4.41
C VAL A 66 0.09 0.76 -5.85
N PRO A 67 1.41 0.99 -6.06
CA PRO A 67 1.92 1.16 -7.42
C PRO A 67 1.85 -0.12 -8.24
N LYS A 68 2.13 -1.25 -7.61
CA LYS A 68 2.09 -2.57 -8.24
C LYS A 68 1.74 -3.61 -7.21
N LEU A 69 1.15 -4.71 -7.67
CA LEU A 69 0.73 -5.78 -6.77
C LEU A 69 1.91 -6.40 -6.03
N ASP A 70 3.05 -6.55 -6.68
CA ASP A 70 4.25 -7.11 -6.05
C ASP A 70 4.83 -6.21 -4.95
N ARG A 71 4.42 -4.95 -4.88
CA ARG A 71 4.79 -4.03 -3.80
C ARG A 71 3.84 -4.14 -2.61
N LEU A 72 2.67 -4.73 -2.81
CA LEU A 72 1.71 -4.95 -1.73
C LEU A 72 1.92 -6.30 -1.07
N ALA A 73 2.18 -7.33 -1.86
CA ALA A 73 2.17 -8.71 -1.40
C ALA A 73 3.42 -9.44 -1.86
N ARG A 74 3.78 -10.49 -1.13
CA ARG A 74 4.95 -11.31 -1.46
C ARG A 74 4.60 -12.50 -2.33
N SER A 75 3.33 -12.86 -2.40
CA SER A 75 2.85 -14.00 -3.15
C SER A 75 1.40 -13.79 -3.54
N VAL A 76 0.90 -14.63 -4.45
CA VAL A 76 -0.52 -14.57 -4.85
C VAL A 76 -1.45 -14.82 -3.67
N PRO A 77 -1.23 -15.85 -2.83
CA PRO A 77 -2.09 -16.04 -1.65
C PRO A 77 -2.07 -14.85 -0.69
N ASP A 78 -0.91 -14.22 -0.48
CA ASP A 78 -0.79 -13.05 0.37
C ASP A 78 -1.61 -11.87 -0.19
N ALA A 79 -1.51 -11.65 -1.50
CA ALA A 79 -2.26 -10.59 -2.17
C ALA A 79 -3.77 -10.82 -2.02
N ARG A 80 -4.20 -12.05 -2.18
CA ARG A 80 -5.62 -12.41 -2.09
C ARG A 80 -6.14 -12.20 -0.67
N GLU A 81 -5.37 -12.58 0.33
CA GLU A 81 -5.75 -12.38 1.73
C GLU A 81 -5.92 -10.90 2.03
N ILE A 82 -5.01 -10.06 1.58
CA ILE A 82 -5.09 -8.61 1.78
C ILE A 82 -6.31 -8.06 1.07
N ALA A 83 -6.54 -8.45 -0.18
CA ALA A 83 -7.69 -7.98 -0.95
C ALA A 83 -9.00 -8.40 -0.29
N ASP A 84 -9.09 -9.63 0.17
CA ASP A 84 -10.29 -10.13 0.86
C ASP A 84 -10.56 -9.35 2.15
N THR A 85 -9.51 -9.06 2.91
CA THR A 85 -9.62 -8.26 4.14
C THR A 85 -10.16 -6.87 3.85
N LEU A 86 -9.63 -6.23 2.81
CA LEU A 86 -10.07 -4.89 2.41
C LEU A 86 -11.52 -4.92 1.95
N GLN A 87 -11.88 -5.91 1.14
CA GLN A 87 -13.25 -6.04 0.64
C GLN A 87 -14.24 -6.23 1.79
N ALA A 88 -13.88 -7.05 2.78
CA ALA A 88 -14.73 -7.28 3.94
C ALA A 88 -14.94 -6.00 4.76
N ARG A 89 -13.99 -5.08 4.70
CA ARG A 89 -14.07 -3.79 5.41
C ARG A 89 -14.71 -2.68 4.57
N GLY A 90 -15.08 -2.98 3.33
CA GLY A 90 -15.64 -1.98 2.43
C GLY A 90 -14.60 -1.01 1.86
N VAL A 91 -13.35 -1.45 1.79
CA VAL A 91 -12.25 -0.64 1.26
C VAL A 91 -11.90 -1.13 -0.13
N LYS A 92 -11.70 -0.20 -1.06
CA LYS A 92 -11.29 -0.53 -2.42
C LYS A 92 -9.79 -0.66 -2.51
N LEU A 93 -9.33 -1.49 -3.43
CA LEU A 93 -7.91 -1.63 -3.75
C LEU A 93 -7.66 -1.12 -5.15
N ALA A 94 -6.76 -0.16 -5.29
CA ALA A 94 -6.39 0.40 -6.58
C ALA A 94 -4.92 0.11 -6.87
N LEU A 95 -4.65 -0.36 -8.07
CA LEU A 95 -3.30 -0.66 -8.54
C LEU A 95 -2.90 0.34 -9.63
N GLY A 96 -1.66 0.79 -9.58
CA GLY A 96 -1.14 1.70 -10.60
C GLY A 96 -0.82 1.04 -11.91
#